data_a393f526ecd0be11cefa9d2dd0637ea0
#
_entry.id   a393f526ecd0be11cefa9d2dd0637ea0
#
_cell.length_a   1.000
_cell.length_b   1.000
_cell.length_c   1.000
_cell.angle_alpha   90.00
_cell.angle_beta   90.00
_cell.angle_gamma   90.00
#
_symmetry.space_group_name_H-M   'P 1'
#
loop_
_entity.id
_entity.type
_entity.pdbx_description
1 polymer ?
#
loop_
_entity_poly.entity_id
_entity_poly.type
_entity_poly.pdbx_seq_one_letter_code
_entity_poly.pdbx_strand_id
1 'polypeptide(L)'
;KLAQEAKKLGLVGIDLIGAEGWNVLKKYDLTSTMCYGDLEGKLTRSLTNGWCDKKFHKELILHYKRHIKLVAEAGWTNLICFSGNRRGMSDSEGLDNCIEGLSQIIPIAEDHGVILQMELLNSKINHPDYMCDNSPWGVALCKALGSSNFKLLYDIYHMQIMEGDLIHTIQENHEYYGHYH
;
A
#
# COMPACT_ATOMS: atom_id res chain seq x y z
N LYS A 1 -16.04 -14.37 -14.39
CA LYS A 1 -16.63 -15.26 -13.36
C LYS A 1 -16.51 -14.64 -11.96
N LEU A 2 -15.31 -14.29 -11.47
CA LEU A 2 -15.11 -13.70 -10.13
C LEU A 2 -16.01 -12.46 -9.90
N ALA A 3 -15.92 -11.44 -10.74
CA ALA A 3 -16.69 -10.21 -10.62
C ALA A 3 -18.22 -10.46 -10.65
N GLN A 4 -18.66 -11.41 -11.45
CA GLN A 4 -20.08 -11.79 -11.52
C GLN A 4 -20.57 -12.41 -10.20
N GLU A 5 -19.79 -13.29 -9.60
CA GLU A 5 -20.14 -13.91 -8.33
C GLU A 5 -20.04 -12.90 -7.16
N ALA A 6 -19.02 -12.04 -7.17
CA ALA A 6 -18.90 -10.96 -6.19
C ALA A 6 -20.15 -10.06 -6.18
N LYS A 7 -20.62 -9.65 -7.37
CA LYS A 7 -21.84 -8.84 -7.50
C LYS A 7 -23.10 -9.57 -7.01
N LYS A 8 -23.24 -10.86 -7.30
CA LYS A 8 -24.36 -11.68 -6.79
C LYS A 8 -24.37 -11.80 -5.27
N LEU A 9 -23.19 -11.81 -4.64
CA LEU A 9 -23.04 -11.85 -3.19
C LEU A 9 -23.25 -10.46 -2.53
N GLY A 10 -23.52 -9.42 -3.31
CA GLY A 10 -23.73 -8.07 -2.81
C GLY A 10 -22.43 -7.33 -2.46
N LEU A 11 -21.27 -7.83 -2.90
CA LEU A 11 -20.01 -7.11 -2.69
C LEU A 11 -19.98 -5.84 -3.54
N VAL A 12 -19.33 -4.80 -3.02
CA VAL A 12 -19.21 -3.49 -3.68
C VAL A 12 -17.89 -3.33 -4.43
N GLY A 13 -16.88 -4.17 -4.11
CA GLY A 13 -15.57 -4.09 -4.74
C GLY A 13 -14.74 -5.34 -4.55
N ILE A 14 -13.56 -5.32 -5.14
CA ILE A 14 -12.56 -6.40 -5.05
C ILE A 14 -11.19 -5.74 -4.89
N ASP A 15 -10.40 -6.23 -3.95
CA ASP A 15 -9.04 -5.78 -3.73
C ASP A 15 -8.04 -6.40 -4.70
N LEU A 16 -6.92 -5.70 -4.89
CA LEU A 16 -5.73 -6.18 -5.58
C LEU A 16 -5.97 -6.61 -7.05
N ILE A 17 -6.93 -5.95 -7.71
CA ILE A 17 -7.11 -6.12 -9.15
C ILE A 17 -6.24 -5.13 -9.89
N GLY A 18 -5.41 -5.63 -10.80
CA GLY A 18 -4.59 -4.82 -11.71
C GLY A 18 -5.41 -4.12 -12.79
N ALA A 19 -4.78 -3.18 -13.48
CA ALA A 19 -5.44 -2.34 -14.51
C ALA A 19 -6.12 -3.14 -15.62
N GLU A 20 -5.61 -4.32 -15.94
CA GLU A 20 -6.19 -5.25 -16.94
C GLU A 20 -7.58 -5.75 -16.54
N GLY A 21 -7.87 -5.81 -15.24
CA GLY A 21 -9.15 -6.26 -14.69
C GLY A 21 -10.20 -5.15 -14.49
N TRP A 22 -9.81 -3.87 -14.51
CA TRP A 22 -10.68 -2.76 -14.11
C TRP A 22 -11.91 -2.60 -15.00
N ASN A 23 -11.79 -2.83 -16.30
CA ASN A 23 -12.94 -2.81 -17.22
C ASN A 23 -13.97 -3.90 -16.87
N VAL A 24 -13.51 -5.04 -16.35
CA VAL A 24 -14.41 -6.10 -15.89
C VAL A 24 -15.15 -5.67 -14.63
N LEU A 25 -14.45 -5.03 -13.68
CA LEU A 25 -15.10 -4.50 -12.47
C LEU A 25 -16.18 -3.48 -12.84
N LYS A 26 -15.87 -2.50 -13.68
CA LYS A 26 -16.81 -1.48 -14.15
C LYS A 26 -18.05 -2.10 -14.82
N LYS A 27 -17.86 -3.14 -15.62
CA LYS A 27 -18.97 -3.86 -16.28
C LYS A 27 -19.99 -4.46 -15.30
N TYR A 28 -19.53 -4.84 -14.09
CA TYR A 28 -20.37 -5.40 -13.04
C TYR A 28 -20.70 -4.38 -11.94
N ASP A 29 -20.43 -3.10 -12.15
CA ASP A 29 -20.63 -2.05 -11.16
C ASP A 29 -19.94 -2.42 -9.83
N LEU A 30 -18.66 -2.76 -9.91
CA LEU A 30 -17.76 -3.05 -8.80
C LEU A 30 -16.61 -2.05 -8.81
N THR A 31 -16.08 -1.76 -7.62
CA THR A 31 -14.91 -0.89 -7.40
C THR A 31 -13.64 -1.74 -7.26
N SER A 32 -12.49 -1.23 -7.71
CA SER A 32 -11.18 -1.68 -7.23
C SER A 32 -10.93 -0.97 -5.90
N THR A 33 -11.18 -1.65 -4.80
CA THR A 33 -11.13 -1.07 -3.45
C THR A 33 -9.71 -0.84 -2.99
N MET A 34 -8.78 -1.68 -3.45
CA MET A 34 -7.34 -1.48 -3.40
C MET A 34 -6.74 -1.79 -4.77
N CYS A 35 -6.17 -0.78 -5.42
CA CYS A 35 -5.50 -0.98 -6.71
C CYS A 35 -4.11 -1.56 -6.49
N TYR A 36 -3.78 -2.57 -7.28
CA TYR A 36 -2.44 -3.11 -7.38
C TYR A 36 -1.76 -2.50 -8.60
N GLY A 37 -0.59 -1.94 -8.40
CA GLY A 37 0.24 -1.49 -9.51
C GLY A 37 0.84 -2.69 -10.23
N ASP A 38 0.51 -2.89 -11.50
CA ASP A 38 1.25 -3.84 -12.33
C ASP A 38 2.67 -3.30 -12.52
N LEU A 39 3.59 -3.98 -11.88
CA LEU A 39 4.98 -3.63 -11.87
C LEU A 39 5.67 -4.51 -12.92
N GLU A 40 5.55 -4.12 -14.18
CA GLU A 40 6.11 -4.82 -15.34
C GLU A 40 7.44 -5.54 -15.01
N GLY A 41 7.33 -6.85 -14.80
CA GLY A 41 8.43 -7.82 -14.81
C GLY A 41 9.52 -7.71 -13.73
N LYS A 42 9.88 -6.52 -13.26
CA LYS A 42 10.98 -6.35 -12.26
C LYS A 42 10.50 -5.93 -10.89
N LEU A 43 9.39 -5.25 -10.80
CA LEU A 43 8.81 -4.79 -9.55
C LEU A 43 7.67 -5.70 -9.04
N THR A 44 7.36 -6.82 -9.69
CA THR A 44 6.62 -7.94 -9.08
C THR A 44 7.27 -8.39 -7.77
N ARG A 45 8.44 -7.82 -7.47
CA ARG A 45 9.14 -7.93 -6.19
C ARG A 45 9.05 -6.65 -5.35
N SER A 46 8.10 -5.75 -5.60
CA SER A 46 7.96 -4.50 -4.80
C SER A 46 7.78 -4.79 -3.31
N LEU A 47 7.20 -5.91 -2.99
CA LEU A 47 7.11 -6.41 -1.63
C LEU A 47 8.49 -6.56 -0.96
N THR A 48 9.51 -6.96 -1.70
CA THR A 48 10.89 -7.09 -1.20
C THR A 48 11.81 -5.94 -1.63
N ASN A 49 11.51 -5.26 -2.74
CA ASN A 49 12.29 -4.19 -3.34
C ASN A 49 11.51 -2.87 -3.25
N GLY A 50 11.21 -2.46 -2.03
CA GLY A 50 10.35 -1.31 -1.76
C GLY A 50 11.10 -0.04 -1.37
N TRP A 51 10.36 0.86 -0.76
CA TRP A 51 10.77 2.23 -0.50
C TRP A 51 11.89 2.40 0.53
N CYS A 52 12.15 1.40 1.39
CA CYS A 52 13.24 1.49 2.37
C CYS A 52 14.64 1.39 1.73
N ASP A 53 14.78 0.94 0.49
CA ASP A 53 16.06 0.77 -0.18
C ASP A 53 16.20 1.77 -1.35
N LYS A 54 17.04 2.80 -1.16
CA LYS A 54 17.24 3.91 -2.12
C LYS A 54 17.60 3.47 -3.54
N LYS A 55 18.22 2.29 -3.68
CA LYS A 55 18.60 1.80 -5.02
C LYS A 55 17.38 1.55 -5.92
N PHE A 56 16.18 1.36 -5.34
CA PHE A 56 14.94 1.15 -6.09
C PHE A 56 14.15 2.45 -6.31
N HIS A 57 14.48 3.57 -5.65
CA HIS A 57 13.70 4.80 -5.70
C HIS A 57 13.46 5.28 -7.13
N LYS A 58 14.50 5.30 -7.97
CA LYS A 58 14.37 5.78 -9.35
C LYS A 58 13.30 5.02 -10.15
N GLU A 59 13.28 3.70 -10.02
CA GLU A 59 12.30 2.85 -10.70
C GLU A 59 10.92 2.97 -10.06
N LEU A 60 10.84 2.95 -8.72
CA LEU A 60 9.60 3.11 -7.97
C LEU A 60 8.93 4.46 -8.26
N ILE A 61 9.67 5.56 -8.22
CA ILE A 61 9.15 6.90 -8.50
C ILE A 61 8.54 6.96 -9.90
N LEU A 62 9.25 6.47 -10.91
CA LEU A 62 8.75 6.47 -12.29
C LEU A 62 7.47 5.64 -12.42
N HIS A 63 7.47 4.48 -11.77
CA HIS A 63 6.35 3.56 -11.78
C HIS A 63 5.11 4.15 -11.07
N TYR A 64 5.26 4.63 -9.83
CA TYR A 64 4.14 5.19 -9.07
C TYR A 64 3.59 6.48 -9.68
N LYS A 65 4.42 7.34 -10.28
CA LYS A 65 3.96 8.50 -11.07
C LYS A 65 3.00 8.11 -12.19
N ARG A 66 3.26 7.00 -12.86
CA ARG A 66 2.37 6.46 -13.90
C ARG A 66 1.10 5.86 -13.29
N HIS A 67 1.25 5.03 -12.24
CA HIS A 67 0.13 4.31 -11.64
C HIS A 67 -0.86 5.22 -10.91
N ILE A 68 -0.39 6.24 -10.21
CA ILE A 68 -1.26 7.25 -9.59
C ILE A 68 -2.21 7.84 -10.65
N LYS A 69 -1.69 8.23 -11.81
CA LYS A 69 -2.51 8.77 -12.91
C LYS A 69 -3.51 7.74 -13.43
N LEU A 70 -3.07 6.50 -13.65
CA LEU A 70 -3.96 5.43 -14.12
C LEU A 70 -5.10 5.13 -13.13
N VAL A 71 -4.81 5.11 -11.83
CA VAL A 71 -5.80 4.92 -10.76
C VAL A 71 -6.81 6.05 -10.77
N ALA A 72 -6.36 7.31 -10.83
CA ALA A 72 -7.22 8.49 -10.90
C ALA A 72 -8.09 8.50 -12.17
N GLU A 73 -7.51 8.23 -13.34
CA GLU A 73 -8.22 8.16 -14.63
C GLU A 73 -9.28 7.03 -14.64
N ALA A 74 -9.04 5.96 -13.89
CA ALA A 74 -10.02 4.89 -13.72
C ALA A 74 -11.16 5.27 -12.77
N GLY A 75 -11.02 6.36 -11.99
CA GLY A 75 -11.97 6.78 -10.97
C GLY A 75 -11.82 6.03 -9.64
N TRP A 76 -10.66 5.44 -9.39
CA TRP A 76 -10.30 4.77 -8.15
C TRP A 76 -9.48 5.69 -7.25
N THR A 77 -9.33 5.34 -5.96
CA THR A 77 -8.63 6.19 -4.98
C THR A 77 -7.45 5.53 -4.28
N ASN A 78 -7.49 4.22 -4.05
CA ASN A 78 -6.46 3.55 -3.23
C ASN A 78 -5.43 2.84 -4.11
N LEU A 79 -4.15 3.03 -3.81
CA LEU A 79 -3.03 2.38 -4.47
C LEU A 79 -2.07 1.81 -3.42
N ILE A 80 -1.89 0.49 -3.42
CA ILE A 80 -0.99 -0.19 -2.49
C ILE A 80 0.47 0.12 -2.77
N CYS A 81 1.27 0.20 -1.70
CA CYS A 81 2.73 0.27 -1.78
C CYS A 81 3.38 -0.55 -0.65
N PHE A 82 4.67 -0.82 -0.78
CA PHE A 82 5.42 -1.68 0.13
C PHE A 82 6.74 -1.05 0.56
N SER A 83 7.09 -1.22 1.83
CA SER A 83 8.38 -0.72 2.35
C SER A 83 9.58 -1.46 1.77
N GLY A 84 9.42 -2.75 1.48
CA GLY A 84 10.54 -3.60 1.09
C GLY A 84 11.25 -4.23 2.28
N ASN A 85 12.30 -4.99 1.99
CA ASN A 85 13.10 -5.71 2.98
C ASN A 85 14.20 -4.84 3.56
N ARG A 86 14.50 -5.03 4.84
CA ARG A 86 15.52 -4.30 5.63
C ARG A 86 16.94 -4.45 5.08
N ARG A 87 17.31 -5.66 4.68
CA ARG A 87 18.67 -5.97 4.20
C ARG A 87 19.77 -5.48 5.15
N GLY A 88 19.51 -5.63 6.45
CA GLY A 88 20.43 -5.19 7.50
C GLY A 88 20.34 -3.70 7.89
N MET A 89 19.47 -2.90 7.26
CA MET A 89 19.21 -1.52 7.66
C MET A 89 18.50 -1.45 9.01
N SER A 90 18.79 -0.42 9.78
CA SER A 90 18.07 -0.08 11.00
C SER A 90 16.66 0.45 10.69
N ASP A 91 15.78 0.46 11.70
CA ASP A 91 14.43 1.04 11.57
C ASP A 91 14.48 2.52 11.18
N SER A 92 15.40 3.29 11.77
CA SER A 92 15.55 4.72 11.45
C SER A 92 16.06 4.93 10.03
N GLU A 93 17.05 4.17 9.58
CA GLU A 93 17.57 4.26 8.22
C GLU A 93 16.49 3.90 7.18
N GLY A 94 15.74 2.82 7.42
CA GLY A 94 14.63 2.43 6.55
C GLY A 94 13.51 3.48 6.52
N LEU A 95 13.21 4.11 7.66
CA LEU A 95 12.24 5.18 7.76
C LEU A 95 12.66 6.40 6.94
N ASP A 96 13.89 6.89 7.13
CA ASP A 96 14.44 8.05 6.42
C ASP A 96 14.45 7.81 4.91
N ASN A 97 14.83 6.61 4.48
CA ASN A 97 14.80 6.23 3.08
C ASN A 97 13.37 6.23 2.51
N CYS A 98 12.40 5.69 3.24
CA CYS A 98 10.99 5.73 2.81
C CYS A 98 10.49 7.18 2.68
N ILE A 99 10.80 8.05 3.64
CA ILE A 99 10.44 9.48 3.60
C ILE A 99 11.03 10.12 2.35
N GLU A 100 12.33 9.94 2.09
CA GLU A 100 13.01 10.53 0.93
C GLU A 100 12.38 10.10 -0.40
N GLY A 101 12.05 8.83 -0.54
CA GLY A 101 11.47 8.31 -1.77
C GLY A 101 10.00 8.72 -1.96
N LEU A 102 9.17 8.52 -0.95
CA LEU A 102 7.74 8.79 -0.99
C LEU A 102 7.42 10.28 -1.13
N SER A 103 8.19 11.17 -0.50
CA SER A 103 8.01 12.63 -0.63
C SER A 103 8.05 13.12 -2.08
N GLN A 104 8.67 12.36 -2.99
CA GLN A 104 8.75 12.72 -4.41
C GLN A 104 7.49 12.37 -5.21
N ILE A 105 6.60 11.53 -4.66
CA ILE A 105 5.37 11.10 -5.34
C ILE A 105 4.09 11.56 -4.61
N ILE A 106 4.18 11.89 -3.33
CA ILE A 106 3.03 12.39 -2.55
C ILE A 106 2.35 13.60 -3.20
N PRO A 107 3.05 14.65 -3.65
CA PRO A 107 2.38 15.79 -4.30
C PRO A 107 1.57 15.37 -5.53
N ILE A 108 2.04 14.36 -6.26
CA ILE A 108 1.32 13.84 -7.42
C ILE A 108 0.07 13.05 -6.98
N ALA A 109 0.16 12.29 -5.89
CA ALA A 109 -0.97 11.59 -5.31
C ALA A 109 -2.05 12.57 -4.82
N GLU A 110 -1.64 13.67 -4.18
CA GLU A 110 -2.51 14.78 -3.75
C GLU A 110 -3.22 15.44 -4.92
N ASP A 111 -2.48 15.82 -5.97
CA ASP A 111 -3.01 16.45 -7.18
C ASP A 111 -4.05 15.58 -7.90
N HIS A 112 -3.93 14.27 -7.78
CA HIS A 112 -4.83 13.30 -8.44
C HIS A 112 -5.88 12.68 -7.49
N GLY A 113 -5.89 13.04 -6.21
CA GLY A 113 -6.82 12.50 -5.22
C GLY A 113 -6.62 11.00 -4.95
N VAL A 114 -5.41 10.48 -5.16
CA VAL A 114 -5.06 9.08 -4.90
C VAL A 114 -4.40 8.97 -3.53
N ILE A 115 -4.77 7.94 -2.77
CA ILE A 115 -4.19 7.61 -1.47
C ILE A 115 -3.23 6.44 -1.64
N LEU A 116 -1.96 6.67 -1.35
CA LEU A 116 -0.96 5.61 -1.27
C LEU A 116 -1.13 4.88 0.06
N GLN A 117 -1.20 3.56 0.02
CA GLN A 117 -1.42 2.74 1.21
C GLN A 117 -0.26 1.76 1.41
N MET A 118 0.57 2.01 2.43
CA MET A 118 1.67 1.14 2.82
C MET A 118 1.13 -0.04 3.61
N GLU A 119 1.32 -1.25 3.09
CA GLU A 119 0.85 -2.45 3.79
C GLU A 119 1.78 -2.85 4.94
N LEU A 120 1.16 -3.11 6.10
CA LEU A 120 1.79 -3.70 7.26
C LEU A 120 1.84 -5.22 7.11
N LEU A 121 3.04 -5.80 7.04
CA LEU A 121 3.22 -7.25 6.86
C LEU A 121 4.01 -7.88 8.01
N ASN A 122 3.74 -9.14 8.34
CA ASN A 122 4.51 -9.81 9.39
C ASN A 122 5.89 -10.27 8.90
N SER A 123 6.92 -9.90 9.64
CA SER A 123 8.31 -10.36 9.43
C SER A 123 8.63 -11.66 10.17
N LYS A 124 7.79 -12.08 11.12
CA LYS A 124 8.01 -13.27 11.94
C LYS A 124 7.86 -14.58 11.17
N ILE A 125 6.95 -14.66 10.19
CA ILE A 125 6.58 -15.90 9.52
C ILE A 125 6.58 -15.77 7.99
N ASN A 126 5.77 -14.85 7.44
CA ASN A 126 5.48 -14.86 5.99
C ASN A 126 6.43 -14.01 5.16
N HIS A 127 6.88 -12.89 5.70
CA HIS A 127 7.71 -11.91 4.99
C HIS A 127 8.99 -11.59 5.78
N PRO A 128 9.87 -12.57 6.03
CA PRO A 128 11.11 -12.33 6.75
C PRO A 128 11.85 -11.12 6.19
N ASP A 129 12.37 -10.27 7.10
CA ASP A 129 13.12 -9.08 6.74
C ASP A 129 12.30 -7.89 6.22
N TYR A 130 10.96 -7.97 6.17
CA TYR A 130 10.12 -6.82 5.78
C TYR A 130 10.27 -5.65 6.76
N MET A 131 10.34 -4.40 6.23
CA MET A 131 10.64 -3.22 7.06
C MET A 131 9.43 -2.72 7.84
N CYS A 132 8.30 -2.49 7.18
CA CYS A 132 7.08 -1.95 7.80
C CYS A 132 6.25 -3.08 8.43
N ASP A 133 6.77 -3.65 9.51
CA ASP A 133 6.21 -4.85 10.13
C ASP A 133 5.48 -4.61 11.45
N ASN A 134 5.28 -3.33 11.81
CA ASN A 134 4.56 -2.94 13.03
C ASN A 134 3.91 -1.56 12.89
N SER A 135 2.82 -1.36 13.66
CA SER A 135 2.05 -0.11 13.65
C SER A 135 2.85 1.12 14.08
N PRO A 136 3.66 1.11 15.15
CA PRO A 136 4.43 2.28 15.55
C PRO A 136 5.35 2.81 14.45
N TRP A 137 6.04 1.93 13.72
CA TRP A 137 6.91 2.32 12.61
C TRP A 137 6.12 2.92 11.44
N GLY A 138 4.99 2.28 11.06
CA GLY A 138 4.13 2.79 9.99
C GLY A 138 3.50 4.14 10.33
N VAL A 139 3.04 4.33 11.56
CA VAL A 139 2.50 5.60 12.07
C VAL A 139 3.56 6.69 12.08
N ALA A 140 4.81 6.37 12.47
CA ALA A 140 5.92 7.32 12.38
C ALA A 140 6.16 7.80 10.95
N LEU A 141 6.06 6.89 9.97
CA LEU A 141 6.16 7.24 8.55
C LEU A 141 5.01 8.16 8.11
N CYS A 142 3.76 7.86 8.48
CA CYS A 142 2.61 8.73 8.18
C CYS A 142 2.79 10.13 8.75
N LYS A 143 3.22 10.24 10.01
CA LYS A 143 3.48 11.53 10.69
C LYS A 143 4.58 12.33 10.00
N ALA A 144 5.68 11.67 9.62
CA ALA A 144 6.81 12.31 8.95
C ALA A 144 6.45 12.83 7.55
N LEU A 145 5.64 12.10 6.80
CA LEU A 145 5.16 12.51 5.47
C LEU A 145 4.08 13.60 5.54
N GLY A 146 3.28 13.64 6.61
CA GLY A 146 2.32 14.70 6.90
C GLY A 146 1.20 14.88 5.88
N SER A 147 0.91 13.88 5.04
CA SER A 147 -0.08 13.95 3.97
C SER A 147 -1.29 13.06 4.25
N SER A 148 -2.49 13.55 3.98
CA SER A 148 -3.71 12.76 4.00
C SER A 148 -3.78 11.73 2.87
N ASN A 149 -2.95 11.89 1.84
CA ASN A 149 -2.85 11.00 0.69
C ASN A 149 -1.79 9.89 0.87
N PHE A 150 -1.29 9.75 2.09
CA PHE A 150 -0.50 8.58 2.52
C PHE A 150 -1.11 8.00 3.79
N LYS A 151 -1.46 6.72 3.75
CA LYS A 151 -2.04 5.96 4.85
C LYS A 151 -1.40 4.58 4.94
N LEU A 152 -1.77 3.84 5.97
CA LEU A 152 -1.42 2.43 6.12
C LEU A 152 -2.58 1.55 5.69
N LEU A 153 -2.27 0.44 5.07
CA LEU A 153 -3.15 -0.71 4.95
C LEU A 153 -2.87 -1.61 6.15
N TYR A 154 -3.85 -1.72 7.04
CA TYR A 154 -3.77 -2.55 8.23
C TYR A 154 -4.24 -3.95 7.93
N ASP A 155 -3.30 -4.87 7.74
CA ASP A 155 -3.63 -6.28 7.55
C ASP A 155 -3.77 -6.97 8.91
N ILE A 156 -5.01 -7.35 9.23
CA ILE A 156 -5.39 -7.96 10.51
C ILE A 156 -4.66 -9.29 10.74
N TYR A 157 -4.51 -10.09 9.71
CA TYR A 157 -3.76 -11.35 9.81
C TYR A 157 -2.30 -11.10 10.18
N HIS A 158 -1.67 -10.16 9.50
CA HIS A 158 -0.27 -9.84 9.74
C HIS A 158 -0.04 -9.21 11.12
N MET A 159 -0.89 -8.27 11.50
CA MET A 159 -0.74 -7.57 12.78
C MET A 159 -1.14 -8.44 13.97
N GLN A 160 -2.04 -9.41 13.80
CA GLN A 160 -2.30 -10.40 14.83
C GLN A 160 -1.04 -11.21 15.19
N ILE A 161 -0.22 -11.52 14.18
CA ILE A 161 1.06 -12.26 14.37
C ILE A 161 2.12 -11.36 15.02
N MET A 162 2.19 -10.09 14.61
CA MET A 162 3.22 -9.16 15.06
C MET A 162 2.93 -8.54 16.43
N GLU A 163 1.72 -8.08 16.65
CA GLU A 163 1.36 -7.21 17.77
C GLU A 163 0.34 -7.84 18.72
N GLY A 164 -0.64 -8.57 18.19
CA GLY A 164 -1.83 -8.93 18.96
C GLY A 164 -2.64 -7.68 19.33
N ASP A 165 -3.52 -7.77 20.31
CA ASP A 165 -4.35 -6.65 20.82
C ASP A 165 -4.86 -5.69 19.72
N LEU A 166 -5.42 -6.27 18.67
CA LEU A 166 -5.82 -5.55 17.44
C LEU A 166 -6.80 -4.41 17.72
N ILE A 167 -7.76 -4.64 18.64
CA ILE A 167 -8.81 -3.67 18.94
C ILE A 167 -8.19 -2.40 19.50
N HIS A 168 -7.32 -2.52 20.48
CA HIS A 168 -6.63 -1.38 21.07
C HIS A 168 -5.75 -0.65 20.06
N THR A 169 -4.94 -1.40 19.31
CA THR A 169 -4.06 -0.84 18.27
C THR A 169 -4.84 -0.05 17.22
N ILE A 170 -5.99 -0.59 16.76
CA ILE A 170 -6.85 0.10 15.80
C ILE A 170 -7.46 1.36 16.41
N GLN A 171 -7.97 1.30 17.65
CA GLN A 171 -8.54 2.47 18.32
C GLN A 171 -7.56 3.62 18.46
N GLU A 172 -6.31 3.33 18.84
CA GLU A 172 -5.27 4.35 19.02
C GLU A 172 -4.75 4.96 17.72
N ASN A 173 -4.83 4.22 16.60
CA ASN A 173 -4.15 4.60 15.36
C ASN A 173 -5.06 4.68 14.13
N HIS A 174 -6.39 4.57 14.28
CA HIS A 174 -7.34 4.49 13.16
C HIS A 174 -7.21 5.66 12.16
N GLU A 175 -6.80 6.83 12.62
CA GLU A 175 -6.59 8.00 11.76
C GLU A 175 -5.50 7.79 10.69
N TYR A 176 -4.56 6.85 10.93
CA TYR A 176 -3.48 6.51 10.00
C TYR A 176 -3.83 5.33 9.10
N TYR A 177 -4.89 4.59 9.38
CA TYR A 177 -5.32 3.45 8.58
C TYR A 177 -6.34 3.89 7.53
N GLY A 178 -6.06 3.61 6.27
CA GLY A 178 -6.94 3.94 5.16
C GLY A 178 -7.67 2.73 4.59
N HIS A 179 -7.19 1.52 4.87
CA HIS A 179 -7.78 0.27 4.41
C HIS A 179 -7.44 -0.88 5.35
N TYR A 180 -8.27 -1.93 5.34
CA TYR A 180 -8.08 -3.13 6.17
C TYR A 180 -8.13 -4.38 5.30
N HIS A 181 -7.19 -5.30 5.52
CA HIS A 181 -7.18 -6.67 5.00
C HIS A 181 -7.39 -7.70 6.10
#